data_65b11659814897d3a88881a7a0a92aca
#
_entry.id   65b11659814897d3a88881a7a0a92aca
#
_cell.length_a   1.000
_cell.length_b   1.000
_cell.length_c   1.000
_cell.angle_alpha   90.00
_cell.angle_beta   90.00
_cell.angle_gamma   90.00
#
_symmetry.space_group_name_H-M   'P 1'
#
loop_
_entity.id
_entity.type
_entity.pdbx_description
1 polymer ?
#
loop_
_entity_poly.entity_id
_entity_poly.type
_entity_poly.pdbx_seq_one_letter_code
_entity_poly.pdbx_strand_id
1 'polypeptide(L)'
;MFLKKILERNSAMVDAVVRLHQANQIPANAYVLDLDTIIENVRLMADKAHECGMKLYPMMKQIGRNPVAVQAVQKAGADGFVCVDMADARRIHEAGGKIGHLGHLVQVPKAETAAAVAMKPAYWTVYSYEKAKEISDALPAGQIQKVMARIYAKGDTYYTGHEGGFPAEDIVEVAKKLDAMPGLQFAGLASFPTQLFDETSETVKHTQNYQTILKAKEKLEEAGFTDIEINAPGTTSSHLFEEMGKSGVTQVEPGHGMTGTTPVHALRDMAEKPAMVYVSEICHFYQNRAYAYGGGMYIDPVFPPYKVCACVGSDPDEAKQTIVECDIPNPAAIDYYGIFHEDVRIKTGDTVVFGFRAQAFVTRAYVVPVSGIASGKPHVEGVFDSDGKKTGWPSC
;
A
#
# COMPACT_ATOMS: atom_id res chain seq x y z
N MET A 1 -13.63 4.39 13.84
CA MET A 1 -12.23 4.79 13.97
C MET A 1 -11.76 5.48 12.70
N PHE A 2 -11.44 4.78 11.60
CA PHE A 2 -11.01 5.43 10.33
C PHE A 2 -12.09 6.35 9.72
N LEU A 3 -13.37 5.92 9.70
CA LEU A 3 -14.48 6.75 9.22
C LEU A 3 -14.56 8.09 9.96
N LYS A 4 -14.36 8.08 11.29
CA LYS A 4 -14.34 9.32 12.09
C LYS A 4 -13.26 10.28 11.58
N LYS A 5 -12.05 9.77 11.27
CA LYS A 5 -10.95 10.59 10.73
C LYS A 5 -11.26 11.14 9.33
N ILE A 6 -11.96 10.39 8.50
CA ILE A 6 -12.44 10.88 7.20
C ILE A 6 -13.42 12.04 7.40
N LEU A 7 -14.41 11.87 8.29
CA LEU A 7 -15.40 12.93 8.58
C LEU A 7 -14.77 14.19 9.18
N GLU A 8 -13.74 14.04 10.04
CA GLU A 8 -13.03 15.16 10.66
C GLU A 8 -12.08 15.89 9.70
N ARG A 9 -11.42 15.17 8.79
CA ARG A 9 -10.25 15.70 8.04
C ARG A 9 -10.42 15.73 6.52
N ASN A 10 -11.43 15.03 5.99
CA ASN A 10 -11.77 15.00 4.56
C ASN A 10 -13.27 14.71 4.34
N SER A 11 -14.16 15.43 5.02
CA SER A 11 -15.62 15.23 4.90
C SER A 11 -16.12 15.48 3.48
N ALA A 12 -15.47 16.36 2.72
CA ALA A 12 -15.80 16.63 1.31
C ALA A 12 -15.73 15.36 0.45
N MET A 13 -14.90 14.38 0.82
CA MET A 13 -14.85 13.10 0.15
C MET A 13 -16.15 12.31 0.30
N VAL A 14 -16.76 12.31 1.49
CA VAL A 14 -18.07 11.66 1.72
C VAL A 14 -19.14 12.35 0.87
N ASP A 15 -19.14 13.69 0.86
CA ASP A 15 -20.10 14.47 0.07
C ASP A 15 -19.99 14.17 -1.43
N ALA A 16 -18.76 14.16 -1.96
CA ALA A 16 -18.52 13.87 -3.36
C ALA A 16 -18.96 12.44 -3.72
N VAL A 17 -18.62 11.47 -2.89
CA VAL A 17 -18.90 10.05 -3.14
C VAL A 17 -20.41 9.77 -3.12
N VAL A 18 -21.15 10.31 -2.17
CA VAL A 18 -22.63 10.17 -2.13
C VAL A 18 -23.24 10.75 -3.40
N ARG A 19 -22.85 11.96 -3.78
CA ARG A 19 -23.39 12.62 -5.01
C ARG A 19 -23.06 11.84 -6.28
N LEU A 20 -21.79 11.37 -6.43
CA LEU A 20 -21.36 10.61 -7.60
C LEU A 20 -22.08 9.27 -7.71
N HIS A 21 -22.26 8.57 -6.60
CA HIS A 21 -22.96 7.29 -6.56
C HIS A 21 -24.45 7.48 -6.88
N GLN A 22 -25.16 8.42 -6.22
CA GLN A 22 -26.57 8.70 -6.48
C GLN A 22 -26.84 9.23 -7.91
N ALA A 23 -25.83 9.85 -8.54
CA ALA A 23 -25.86 10.23 -9.93
C ALA A 23 -25.46 9.10 -10.92
N ASN A 24 -25.26 7.88 -10.44
CA ASN A 24 -24.80 6.72 -11.23
C ASN A 24 -23.48 6.97 -11.99
N GLN A 25 -22.58 7.77 -11.42
CA GLN A 25 -21.26 8.05 -11.99
C GLN A 25 -20.16 7.13 -11.48
N ILE A 26 -20.39 6.46 -10.35
CA ILE A 26 -19.51 5.43 -9.79
C ILE A 26 -20.32 4.21 -9.36
N PRO A 27 -19.77 2.98 -9.46
CA PRO A 27 -20.49 1.79 -9.06
C PRO A 27 -20.53 1.61 -7.53
N ALA A 28 -21.50 0.88 -7.02
CA ALA A 28 -21.39 0.21 -5.73
C ALA A 28 -20.23 -0.82 -5.77
N ASN A 29 -19.74 -1.26 -4.59
CA ASN A 29 -18.57 -2.12 -4.44
C ASN A 29 -17.29 -1.48 -5.04
N ALA A 30 -16.98 -0.25 -4.64
CA ALA A 30 -15.84 0.49 -5.16
C ALA A 30 -14.99 1.13 -4.06
N TYR A 31 -13.68 1.05 -4.19
CA TYR A 31 -12.75 1.95 -3.49
C TYR A 31 -12.64 3.25 -4.26
N VAL A 32 -13.08 4.34 -3.67
CA VAL A 32 -12.90 5.68 -4.22
C VAL A 32 -11.64 6.28 -3.64
N LEU A 33 -10.80 6.82 -4.52
CA LEU A 33 -9.54 7.46 -4.16
C LEU A 33 -9.68 8.97 -4.37
N ASP A 34 -9.45 9.76 -3.32
CA ASP A 34 -9.25 11.20 -3.46
C ASP A 34 -7.84 11.45 -3.99
N LEU A 35 -7.74 11.60 -5.31
CA LEU A 35 -6.48 11.67 -6.02
C LEU A 35 -5.67 12.91 -5.62
N ASP A 36 -6.32 14.05 -5.39
CA ASP A 36 -5.64 15.28 -5.01
C ASP A 36 -5.03 15.16 -3.61
N THR A 37 -5.77 14.59 -2.67
CA THR A 37 -5.25 14.32 -1.31
C THR A 37 -4.13 13.27 -1.33
N ILE A 38 -4.19 12.24 -2.17
CA ILE A 38 -3.08 11.29 -2.36
C ILE A 38 -1.84 12.02 -2.86
N ILE A 39 -1.98 12.91 -3.86
CA ILE A 39 -0.88 13.72 -4.40
C ILE A 39 -0.26 14.60 -3.31
N GLU A 40 -1.07 15.27 -2.49
CA GLU A 40 -0.60 16.08 -1.36
C GLU A 40 0.19 15.23 -0.34
N ASN A 41 -0.36 14.07 0.05
CA ASN A 41 0.27 13.15 0.99
C ASN A 41 1.63 12.64 0.45
N VAL A 42 1.67 12.26 -0.84
CA VAL A 42 2.91 11.76 -1.46
C VAL A 42 3.95 12.87 -1.56
N ARG A 43 3.55 14.09 -1.94
CA ARG A 43 4.48 15.23 -2.01
C ARG A 43 5.11 15.52 -0.64
N LEU A 44 4.28 15.57 0.40
CA LEU A 44 4.75 15.73 1.78
C LEU A 44 5.74 14.64 2.18
N MET A 45 5.44 13.37 1.86
CA MET A 45 6.35 12.26 2.17
C MET A 45 7.63 12.31 1.32
N ALA A 46 7.54 12.68 0.04
CA ALA A 46 8.69 12.78 -0.84
C ALA A 46 9.66 13.88 -0.36
N ASP A 47 9.13 15.08 -0.10
CA ASP A 47 9.92 16.18 0.42
C ASP A 47 10.64 15.79 1.71
N LYS A 48 9.91 15.17 2.66
CA LYS A 48 10.49 14.73 3.93
C LYS A 48 11.52 13.61 3.77
N ALA A 49 11.29 12.64 2.88
CA ALA A 49 12.24 11.57 2.59
C ALA A 49 13.53 12.14 1.98
N HIS A 50 13.42 13.02 1.00
CA HIS A 50 14.55 13.67 0.33
C HIS A 50 15.35 14.56 1.29
N GLU A 51 14.69 15.34 2.16
CA GLU A 51 15.35 16.10 3.23
C GLU A 51 16.19 15.20 4.16
N CYS A 52 15.76 13.95 4.35
CA CYS A 52 16.46 12.97 5.17
C CYS A 52 17.44 12.08 4.37
N GLY A 53 17.69 12.37 3.09
CA GLY A 53 18.60 11.62 2.23
C GLY A 53 18.07 10.25 1.76
N MET A 54 16.77 10.04 1.82
CA MET A 54 16.13 8.77 1.47
C MET A 54 15.36 8.86 0.14
N LYS A 55 15.24 7.71 -0.54
CA LYS A 55 14.36 7.52 -1.71
C LYS A 55 12.97 7.09 -1.26
N LEU A 56 11.94 7.62 -1.92
CA LEU A 56 10.55 7.26 -1.68
C LEU A 56 10.07 6.28 -2.77
N TYR A 57 9.73 5.04 -2.37
CA TYR A 57 9.16 4.00 -3.23
C TYR A 57 7.76 3.60 -2.76
N PRO A 58 6.70 4.37 -3.09
CA PRO A 58 5.34 4.05 -2.65
C PRO A 58 4.86 2.67 -3.11
N MET A 59 4.02 2.03 -2.26
CA MET A 59 3.39 0.74 -2.51
C MET A 59 1.97 0.93 -3.06
N MET A 60 1.69 0.45 -4.27
CA MET A 60 0.43 0.70 -4.98
C MET A 60 -0.64 -0.38 -4.81
N LYS A 61 -0.34 -1.52 -4.19
CA LYS A 61 -1.30 -2.63 -4.04
C LYS A 61 -2.55 -2.26 -3.22
N GLN A 62 -2.39 -1.41 -2.20
CA GLN A 62 -3.50 -0.98 -1.34
C GLN A 62 -4.58 -0.22 -2.12
N ILE A 63 -4.20 0.46 -3.19
CA ILE A 63 -5.09 1.23 -4.08
C ILE A 63 -5.26 0.56 -5.44
N GLY A 64 -5.15 -0.78 -5.50
CA GLY A 64 -5.44 -1.57 -6.68
C GLY A 64 -4.52 -1.32 -7.86
N ARG A 65 -3.26 -0.94 -7.63
CA ARG A 65 -2.27 -0.69 -8.71
C ARG A 65 -2.79 0.28 -9.78
N ASN A 66 -3.64 1.23 -9.38
CA ASN A 66 -4.39 2.09 -10.28
C ASN A 66 -3.45 2.93 -11.17
N PRO A 67 -3.55 2.86 -12.52
CA PRO A 67 -2.59 3.50 -13.43
C PRO A 67 -2.65 5.03 -13.40
N VAL A 68 -3.82 5.63 -13.13
CA VAL A 68 -3.95 7.09 -12.97
C VAL A 68 -3.22 7.53 -11.72
N ALA A 69 -3.40 6.79 -10.61
CA ALA A 69 -2.69 7.06 -9.37
C ALA A 69 -1.17 6.83 -9.50
N VAL A 70 -0.71 5.80 -10.24
CA VAL A 70 0.73 5.60 -10.52
C VAL A 70 1.34 6.83 -11.17
N GLN A 71 0.72 7.37 -12.22
CA GLN A 71 1.22 8.56 -12.91
C GLN A 71 1.21 9.80 -12.01
N ALA A 72 0.16 9.98 -11.22
CA ALA A 72 0.01 11.11 -10.31
C ALA A 72 1.05 11.06 -9.17
N VAL A 73 1.23 9.91 -8.54
CA VAL A 73 2.18 9.65 -7.45
C VAL A 73 3.63 9.86 -7.92
N GLN A 74 3.98 9.37 -9.12
CA GLN A 74 5.32 9.61 -9.66
C GLN A 74 5.59 11.09 -9.92
N LYS A 75 4.61 11.84 -10.45
CA LYS A 75 4.72 13.30 -10.65
C LYS A 75 4.75 14.08 -9.33
N ALA A 76 4.21 13.51 -8.26
CA ALA A 76 4.21 14.12 -6.92
C ALA A 76 5.58 14.02 -6.19
N GLY A 77 6.56 13.29 -6.76
CA GLY A 77 7.93 13.23 -6.23
C GLY A 77 8.40 11.83 -5.84
N ALA A 78 7.64 10.76 -6.13
CA ALA A 78 8.13 9.40 -5.92
C ALA A 78 9.32 9.10 -6.85
N ASP A 79 10.40 8.51 -6.31
CA ASP A 79 11.60 8.15 -7.06
C ASP A 79 11.38 6.91 -7.95
N GLY A 80 10.40 6.13 -7.61
CA GLY A 80 9.94 4.92 -8.26
C GLY A 80 8.90 4.24 -7.39
N PHE A 81 8.65 2.96 -7.62
CA PHE A 81 7.67 2.20 -6.86
C PHE A 81 8.27 0.90 -6.33
N VAL A 82 7.86 0.48 -5.15
CA VAL A 82 8.09 -0.88 -4.70
C VAL A 82 7.04 -1.82 -5.28
N CYS A 83 7.49 -2.94 -5.83
CA CYS A 83 6.65 -3.99 -6.38
C CYS A 83 6.77 -5.24 -5.52
N VAL A 84 5.65 -5.64 -4.90
CA VAL A 84 5.61 -6.85 -4.07
C VAL A 84 5.85 -8.10 -4.90
N ASP A 85 5.25 -8.15 -6.09
CA ASP A 85 5.26 -9.26 -7.01
C ASP A 85 5.31 -8.78 -8.48
N MET A 86 5.29 -9.74 -9.40
CA MET A 86 5.31 -9.44 -10.85
C MET A 86 4.01 -8.82 -11.36
N ALA A 87 2.89 -9.02 -10.66
CA ALA A 87 1.65 -8.35 -11.03
C ALA A 87 1.74 -6.85 -10.76
N ASP A 88 2.29 -6.45 -9.60
CA ASP A 88 2.60 -5.04 -9.31
C ASP A 88 3.55 -4.46 -10.36
N ALA A 89 4.66 -5.16 -10.64
CA ALA A 89 5.67 -4.68 -11.58
C ALA A 89 5.11 -4.44 -12.98
N ARG A 90 4.29 -5.34 -13.50
CA ARG A 90 3.64 -5.19 -14.81
C ARG A 90 2.72 -3.98 -14.84
N ARG A 91 1.84 -3.83 -13.85
CA ARG A 91 0.87 -2.71 -13.82
C ARG A 91 1.56 -1.37 -13.71
N ILE A 92 2.57 -1.27 -12.86
CA ILE A 92 3.36 -0.05 -12.71
C ILE A 92 4.11 0.27 -14.00
N HIS A 93 4.75 -0.72 -14.62
CA HIS A 93 5.47 -0.55 -15.87
C HIS A 93 4.54 -0.16 -17.04
N GLU A 94 3.38 -0.83 -17.19
CA GLU A 94 2.35 -0.52 -18.19
C GLU A 94 1.79 0.89 -18.02
N ALA A 95 1.68 1.38 -16.78
CA ALA A 95 1.27 2.74 -16.47
C ALA A 95 2.38 3.80 -16.71
N GLY A 96 3.58 3.38 -17.12
CA GLY A 96 4.74 4.26 -17.30
C GLY A 96 5.46 4.61 -16.00
N GLY A 97 5.20 3.90 -14.92
CA GLY A 97 5.87 4.06 -13.63
C GLY A 97 7.27 3.42 -13.62
N LYS A 98 8.19 4.01 -12.86
CA LYS A 98 9.54 3.47 -12.64
C LYS A 98 9.51 2.43 -11.53
N ILE A 99 10.09 1.26 -11.76
CA ILE A 99 10.25 0.26 -10.71
C ILE A 99 11.49 0.62 -9.88
N GLY A 100 11.27 1.07 -8.65
CA GLY A 100 12.32 1.38 -7.68
C GLY A 100 12.89 0.13 -7.04
N HIS A 101 11.99 -0.74 -6.53
CA HIS A 101 12.39 -1.95 -5.82
C HIS A 101 11.51 -3.14 -6.20
N LEU A 102 12.10 -4.27 -6.59
CA LEU A 102 11.42 -5.52 -6.95
C LEU A 102 11.90 -6.68 -6.06
N GLY A 103 11.03 -7.67 -5.83
CA GLY A 103 11.37 -8.88 -5.07
C GLY A 103 11.40 -8.69 -3.55
N HIS A 104 10.81 -7.61 -3.06
CA HIS A 104 10.82 -7.25 -1.66
C HIS A 104 10.16 -8.31 -0.74
N LEU A 105 8.97 -8.80 -1.07
CA LEU A 105 8.26 -9.83 -0.31
C LEU A 105 8.09 -11.13 -1.08
N VAL A 106 7.86 -11.05 -2.38
CA VAL A 106 7.67 -12.22 -3.24
C VAL A 106 8.79 -12.27 -4.26
N GLN A 107 9.52 -13.39 -4.27
CA GLN A 107 10.59 -13.59 -5.25
C GLN A 107 10.00 -13.77 -6.65
N VAL A 108 10.68 -13.23 -7.65
CA VAL A 108 10.24 -13.34 -9.04
C VAL A 108 10.29 -14.80 -9.50
N PRO A 109 9.19 -15.35 -10.06
CA PRO A 109 9.21 -16.71 -10.61
C PRO A 109 10.23 -16.83 -11.75
N LYS A 110 10.91 -17.98 -11.86
CA LYS A 110 11.94 -18.21 -12.87
C LYS A 110 11.47 -17.88 -14.30
N ALA A 111 10.25 -18.26 -14.64
CA ALA A 111 9.66 -18.01 -15.97
C ALA A 111 9.47 -16.51 -16.29
N GLU A 112 9.51 -15.63 -15.28
CA GLU A 112 9.24 -14.19 -15.39
C GLU A 112 10.52 -13.34 -15.26
N THR A 113 11.67 -13.96 -14.95
CA THR A 113 12.93 -13.25 -14.70
C THR A 113 13.35 -12.37 -15.90
N ALA A 114 13.23 -12.88 -17.13
CA ALA A 114 13.59 -12.11 -18.33
C ALA A 114 12.66 -10.88 -18.51
N ALA A 115 11.35 -11.02 -18.23
CA ALA A 115 10.42 -9.91 -18.28
C ALA A 115 10.73 -8.86 -17.19
N ALA A 116 11.09 -9.29 -16.00
CA ALA A 116 11.50 -8.40 -14.92
C ALA A 116 12.79 -7.63 -15.23
N VAL A 117 13.79 -8.30 -15.81
CA VAL A 117 15.03 -7.66 -16.32
C VAL A 117 14.73 -6.59 -17.37
N ALA A 118 13.79 -6.85 -18.29
CA ALA A 118 13.39 -5.89 -19.33
C ALA A 118 12.72 -4.63 -18.74
N MET A 119 12.08 -4.73 -17.58
CA MET A 119 11.47 -3.59 -16.86
C MET A 119 12.51 -2.73 -16.13
N LYS A 120 13.78 -3.17 -16.03
CA LYS A 120 14.90 -2.42 -15.45
C LYS A 120 14.65 -1.89 -14.03
N PRO A 121 14.32 -2.74 -13.04
CA PRO A 121 14.16 -2.28 -11.66
C PRO A 121 15.46 -1.65 -11.15
N ALA A 122 15.35 -0.54 -10.41
CA ALA A 122 16.53 0.13 -9.86
C ALA A 122 17.25 -0.78 -8.85
N TYR A 123 16.48 -1.50 -8.03
CA TYR A 123 16.97 -2.48 -7.07
C TYR A 123 16.14 -3.76 -7.13
N TRP A 124 16.80 -4.89 -6.90
CA TRP A 124 16.15 -6.20 -6.87
C TRP A 124 16.61 -6.98 -5.65
N THR A 125 15.70 -7.27 -4.72
CA THR A 125 16.01 -8.08 -3.54
C THR A 125 15.99 -9.56 -3.86
N VAL A 126 17.03 -10.27 -3.44
CA VAL A 126 17.18 -11.73 -3.57
C VAL A 126 17.27 -12.39 -2.19
N TYR A 127 16.73 -13.62 -2.09
CA TYR A 127 16.68 -14.42 -0.87
C TYR A 127 17.67 -15.58 -0.91
N SER A 128 18.27 -15.86 -2.08
CA SER A 128 19.22 -16.92 -2.26
C SER A 128 20.17 -16.66 -3.45
N TYR A 129 21.26 -17.40 -3.49
CA TYR A 129 22.22 -17.34 -4.62
C TYR A 129 21.61 -17.88 -5.92
N GLU A 130 20.69 -18.85 -5.83
CA GLU A 130 19.99 -19.40 -6.99
C GLU A 130 19.15 -18.32 -7.67
N LYS A 131 18.43 -17.51 -6.89
CA LYS A 131 17.65 -16.37 -7.42
C LYS A 131 18.56 -15.28 -8.00
N ALA A 132 19.67 -14.98 -7.36
CA ALA A 132 20.66 -14.07 -7.91
C ALA A 132 21.24 -14.59 -9.24
N LYS A 133 21.52 -15.90 -9.33
CA LYS A 133 22.00 -16.53 -10.56
C LYS A 133 20.98 -16.48 -11.69
N GLU A 134 19.69 -16.70 -11.40
CA GLU A 134 18.63 -16.56 -12.41
C GLU A 134 18.61 -15.15 -13.03
N ILE A 135 18.82 -14.10 -12.21
CA ILE A 135 18.91 -12.71 -12.69
C ILE A 135 20.18 -12.54 -13.55
N SER A 136 21.35 -12.98 -13.04
CA SER A 136 22.63 -12.90 -13.75
C SER A 136 22.57 -13.57 -15.12
N ASP A 137 21.98 -14.77 -15.19
CA ASP A 137 21.84 -15.54 -16.44
C ASP A 137 20.87 -14.88 -17.45
N ALA A 138 19.93 -14.08 -16.98
CA ALA A 138 18.93 -13.40 -17.82
C ALA A 138 19.36 -12.00 -18.28
N LEU A 139 20.43 -11.44 -17.72
CA LEU A 139 20.89 -10.10 -18.06
C LEU A 139 21.52 -10.06 -19.46
N PRO A 140 21.16 -9.09 -20.30
CA PRO A 140 21.87 -8.80 -21.54
C PRO A 140 23.35 -8.44 -21.26
N ALA A 141 24.23 -8.78 -22.20
CA ALA A 141 25.64 -8.44 -22.08
C ALA A 141 25.86 -6.93 -21.84
N GLY A 142 26.67 -6.61 -20.83
CA GLY A 142 26.99 -5.24 -20.45
C GLY A 142 25.92 -4.53 -19.58
N GLN A 143 24.78 -5.16 -19.30
CA GLN A 143 23.82 -4.62 -18.33
C GLN A 143 24.24 -5.00 -16.91
N ILE A 144 24.10 -4.04 -15.99
CA ILE A 144 24.30 -4.24 -14.55
C ILE A 144 22.98 -4.13 -13.83
N GLN A 145 22.68 -5.10 -12.95
CA GLN A 145 21.55 -5.07 -12.03
C GLN A 145 22.04 -4.92 -10.59
N LYS A 146 21.59 -3.86 -9.93
CA LYS A 146 21.81 -3.69 -8.49
C LYS A 146 20.91 -4.67 -7.72
N VAL A 147 21.55 -5.51 -6.89
CA VAL A 147 20.85 -6.49 -6.05
C VAL A 147 21.00 -6.15 -4.57
N MET A 148 19.96 -6.40 -3.81
CA MET A 148 19.92 -6.27 -2.36
C MET A 148 19.76 -7.65 -1.74
N ALA A 149 20.45 -7.93 -0.65
CA ALA A 149 20.27 -9.17 0.10
C ALA A 149 19.12 -9.02 1.11
N ARG A 150 18.11 -9.87 1.02
CA ARG A 150 17.20 -10.07 2.15
C ARG A 150 17.96 -10.75 3.27
N ILE A 151 17.91 -10.18 4.50
CA ILE A 151 18.64 -10.74 5.63
C ILE A 151 17.72 -11.05 6.80
N TYR A 152 18.16 -11.98 7.65
CA TYR A 152 17.52 -12.33 8.91
C TYR A 152 18.54 -12.68 10.00
N ALA A 153 18.08 -12.57 11.26
CA ALA A 153 18.81 -13.04 12.44
C ALA A 153 17.85 -13.70 13.44
N LYS A 154 18.42 -14.41 14.41
CA LYS A 154 17.64 -14.98 15.52
C LYS A 154 16.97 -13.86 16.31
N GLY A 155 15.67 -13.99 16.53
CA GLY A 155 14.85 -13.01 17.26
C GLY A 155 14.13 -12.00 16.37
N ASP A 156 14.38 -12.02 15.06
CA ASP A 156 13.61 -11.21 14.12
C ASP A 156 12.14 -11.62 14.08
N THR A 157 11.28 -10.67 13.78
CA THR A 157 9.82 -10.85 13.71
C THR A 157 9.38 -10.97 12.26
N TYR A 158 8.42 -11.85 11.99
CA TYR A 158 7.85 -12.05 10.64
C TYR A 158 6.34 -12.20 10.69
N TYR A 159 5.68 -11.85 9.60
CA TYR A 159 4.38 -12.41 9.28
C TYR A 159 4.60 -13.82 8.73
N THR A 160 3.74 -14.76 9.08
CA THR A 160 3.81 -16.14 8.59
C THR A 160 3.90 -16.18 7.06
N GLY A 161 4.91 -16.85 6.52
CA GLY A 161 5.18 -16.94 5.08
C GLY A 161 6.06 -15.81 4.52
N HIS A 162 6.54 -14.87 5.36
CA HIS A 162 7.45 -13.80 4.94
C HIS A 162 8.90 -14.01 5.42
N GLU A 163 9.18 -15.18 5.96
CA GLU A 163 10.50 -15.58 6.46
C GLU A 163 11.47 -15.84 5.30
N GLY A 164 12.77 -15.80 5.59
CA GLY A 164 13.81 -16.21 4.64
C GLY A 164 14.78 -15.11 4.26
N GLY A 165 15.75 -15.49 3.44
CA GLY A 165 16.88 -14.65 3.04
C GLY A 165 18.21 -15.25 3.50
N PHE A 166 19.23 -14.42 3.66
CA PHE A 166 20.58 -14.79 4.10
C PHE A 166 20.76 -14.52 5.61
N PRO A 167 21.51 -15.35 6.33
CA PRO A 167 21.88 -15.03 7.71
C PRO A 167 22.68 -13.72 7.77
N ALA A 168 22.29 -12.81 8.65
CA ALA A 168 22.95 -11.51 8.80
C ALA A 168 24.41 -11.62 9.30
N GLU A 169 24.75 -12.76 9.93
CA GLU A 169 26.12 -13.05 10.35
C GLU A 169 27.06 -13.26 9.18
N ASP A 170 26.58 -13.79 8.05
CA ASP A 170 27.34 -14.13 6.86
C ASP A 170 27.36 -13.01 5.80
N ILE A 171 26.84 -11.83 6.12
CA ILE A 171 26.52 -10.80 5.11
C ILE A 171 27.71 -10.35 4.27
N VAL A 172 28.92 -10.30 4.83
CA VAL A 172 30.12 -9.90 4.09
C VAL A 172 30.46 -10.91 3.00
N GLU A 173 30.35 -12.21 3.30
CA GLU A 173 30.54 -13.27 2.33
C GLU A 173 29.43 -13.28 1.28
N VAL A 174 28.20 -13.07 1.70
CA VAL A 174 27.02 -12.94 0.81
C VAL A 174 27.26 -11.82 -0.19
N ALA A 175 27.64 -10.63 0.27
CA ALA A 175 27.90 -9.48 -0.59
C ALA A 175 28.98 -9.77 -1.63
N LYS A 176 30.12 -10.35 -1.22
CA LYS A 176 31.20 -10.73 -2.11
C LYS A 176 30.77 -11.74 -3.18
N LYS A 177 29.96 -12.74 -2.77
CA LYS A 177 29.45 -13.76 -3.71
C LYS A 177 28.45 -13.19 -4.71
N LEU A 178 27.59 -12.25 -4.29
CA LEU A 178 26.66 -11.56 -5.17
C LEU A 178 27.40 -10.68 -6.19
N ASP A 179 28.39 -9.90 -5.74
CA ASP A 179 29.24 -9.08 -6.64
C ASP A 179 30.08 -9.90 -7.62
N ALA A 180 30.44 -11.13 -7.26
CA ALA A 180 31.20 -12.03 -8.16
C ALA A 180 30.34 -12.61 -9.29
N MET A 181 29.01 -12.48 -9.25
CA MET A 181 28.13 -12.97 -10.31
C MET A 181 28.10 -12.01 -11.50
N PRO A 182 28.23 -12.47 -12.73
CA PRO A 182 28.29 -11.64 -13.93
C PRO A 182 27.04 -10.72 -14.02
N GLY A 183 27.24 -9.43 -14.21
CA GLY A 183 26.19 -8.45 -14.38
C GLY A 183 25.45 -8.07 -13.09
N LEU A 184 25.79 -8.64 -11.94
CA LEU A 184 25.24 -8.20 -10.66
C LEU A 184 26.16 -7.19 -9.97
N GLN A 185 25.56 -6.30 -9.20
CA GLN A 185 26.23 -5.40 -8.27
C GLN A 185 25.50 -5.50 -6.94
N PHE A 186 26.17 -5.92 -5.89
CA PHE A 186 25.62 -5.84 -4.55
C PHE A 186 25.43 -4.36 -4.17
N ALA A 187 24.23 -3.98 -3.78
CA ALA A 187 23.90 -2.58 -3.49
C ALA A 187 23.44 -2.36 -2.05
N GLY A 188 23.02 -3.40 -1.33
CA GLY A 188 22.54 -3.18 0.03
C GLY A 188 21.71 -4.30 0.60
N LEU A 189 20.92 -3.93 1.61
CA LEU A 189 20.20 -4.83 2.49
C LEU A 189 18.70 -4.52 2.53
N ALA A 190 17.89 -5.57 2.67
CA ALA A 190 16.46 -5.47 2.93
C ALA A 190 16.06 -6.37 4.10
N SER A 191 15.14 -5.91 4.95
CA SER A 191 14.49 -6.72 5.98
C SER A 191 13.06 -6.24 6.18
N PHE A 192 12.14 -7.13 6.64
CA PHE A 192 10.73 -6.82 6.83
C PHE A 192 10.08 -7.79 7.84
N PRO A 193 9.20 -7.27 8.70
CA PRO A 193 8.90 -5.85 8.94
C PRO A 193 9.93 -5.20 9.87
N THR A 194 10.33 -3.98 9.58
CA THR A 194 11.28 -3.23 10.44
C THR A 194 10.58 -2.26 11.39
N GLN A 195 9.32 -1.91 11.13
CA GLN A 195 8.47 -1.14 12.04
C GLN A 195 7.09 -1.76 12.10
N LEU A 196 6.54 -1.87 13.31
CA LEU A 196 5.18 -2.34 13.57
C LEU A 196 4.45 -1.40 14.53
N PHE A 197 3.14 -1.33 14.38
CA PHE A 197 2.29 -0.66 15.34
C PHE A 197 2.22 -1.47 16.63
N ASP A 198 2.50 -0.81 17.75
CA ASP A 198 2.39 -1.37 19.09
C ASP A 198 1.10 -0.87 19.74
N GLU A 199 0.18 -1.79 20.01
CA GLU A 199 -1.15 -1.48 20.55
C GLU A 199 -1.09 -0.89 21.96
N THR A 200 -0.10 -1.29 22.77
CA THR A 200 0.01 -0.84 24.16
C THR A 200 0.42 0.62 24.27
N SER A 201 1.37 1.05 23.44
CA SER A 201 1.83 2.44 23.40
C SER A 201 1.11 3.29 22.34
N GLU A 202 0.27 2.69 21.51
CA GLU A 202 -0.42 3.34 20.38
C GLU A 202 0.54 4.09 19.44
N THR A 203 1.75 3.54 19.25
CA THR A 203 2.79 4.12 18.40
C THR A 203 3.39 3.08 17.48
N VAL A 204 4.18 3.53 16.50
CA VAL A 204 5.01 2.62 15.70
C VAL A 204 6.35 2.43 16.40
N LYS A 205 6.78 1.18 16.54
CA LYS A 205 8.06 0.78 17.13
C LYS A 205 8.93 0.05 16.12
N HIS A 206 10.23 0.22 16.22
CA HIS A 206 11.19 -0.61 15.51
C HIS A 206 11.16 -2.05 16.05
N THR A 207 11.23 -3.00 15.14
CA THR A 207 11.36 -4.43 15.46
C THR A 207 12.83 -4.82 15.65
N GLN A 208 13.07 -6.06 16.05
CA GLN A 208 14.44 -6.62 16.07
C GLN A 208 15.09 -6.58 14.66
N ASN A 209 14.29 -6.78 13.59
CA ASN A 209 14.77 -6.71 12.20
C ASN A 209 15.45 -5.36 11.87
N TYR A 210 14.97 -4.26 12.45
CA TYR A 210 15.60 -2.96 12.27
C TYR A 210 17.02 -2.93 12.85
N GLN A 211 17.22 -3.50 14.05
CA GLN A 211 18.54 -3.62 14.65
C GLN A 211 19.44 -4.59 13.87
N THR A 212 18.85 -5.68 13.37
CA THR A 212 19.56 -6.67 12.54
C THR A 212 20.15 -6.01 11.29
N ILE A 213 19.34 -5.20 10.56
CA ILE A 213 19.79 -4.58 9.32
C ILE A 213 20.87 -3.51 9.56
N LEU A 214 20.76 -2.72 10.63
CA LEU A 214 21.77 -1.71 10.98
C LEU A 214 23.11 -2.34 11.35
N LYS A 215 23.10 -3.39 12.17
CA LYS A 215 24.33 -4.15 12.54
C LYS A 215 24.97 -4.83 11.32
N ALA A 216 24.16 -5.33 10.38
CA ALA A 216 24.68 -5.92 9.15
C ALA A 216 25.33 -4.86 8.24
N LYS A 217 24.78 -3.63 8.21
CA LYS A 217 25.39 -2.48 7.53
C LYS A 217 26.77 -2.16 8.12
N GLU A 218 26.87 -2.04 9.46
CA GLU A 218 28.15 -1.79 10.13
C GLU A 218 29.22 -2.85 9.76
N LYS A 219 28.88 -4.14 9.75
CA LYS A 219 29.80 -5.21 9.32
C LYS A 219 30.28 -5.06 7.87
N LEU A 220 29.39 -4.62 6.97
CA LEU A 220 29.76 -4.37 5.58
C LEU A 220 30.71 -3.17 5.45
N GLU A 221 30.44 -2.09 6.20
CA GLU A 221 31.30 -0.90 6.22
C GLU A 221 32.69 -1.23 6.77
N GLU A 222 32.79 -2.02 7.86
CA GLU A 222 34.05 -2.53 8.42
C GLU A 222 34.83 -3.40 7.42
N ALA A 223 34.12 -4.12 6.55
CA ALA A 223 34.70 -4.94 5.49
C ALA A 223 35.08 -4.14 4.21
N GLY A 224 34.86 -2.81 4.22
CA GLY A 224 35.23 -1.90 3.14
C GLY A 224 34.17 -1.69 2.07
N PHE A 225 32.92 -2.15 2.27
CA PHE A 225 31.82 -1.79 1.38
C PHE A 225 31.37 -0.35 1.66
N THR A 226 31.07 0.41 0.61
CA THR A 226 30.58 1.80 0.68
C THR A 226 29.21 1.91 -0.02
N ASP A 227 28.51 3.01 0.20
CA ASP A 227 27.25 3.34 -0.47
C ASP A 227 26.18 2.25 -0.34
N ILE A 228 26.08 1.66 0.86
CA ILE A 228 25.18 0.55 1.14
C ILE A 228 23.76 1.08 1.28
N GLU A 229 22.87 0.65 0.39
CA GLU A 229 21.44 0.94 0.48
C GLU A 229 20.77 0.13 1.59
N ILE A 230 19.94 0.80 2.39
CA ILE A 230 19.16 0.17 3.46
C ILE A 230 17.67 0.36 3.19
N ASN A 231 17.01 -0.74 2.84
CA ASN A 231 15.56 -0.79 2.68
C ASN A 231 14.91 -1.32 3.96
N ALA A 232 14.20 -0.46 4.67
CA ALA A 232 13.64 -0.75 5.98
C ALA A 232 12.12 -0.50 6.02
N PRO A 233 11.30 -1.35 5.38
CA PRO A 233 9.85 -1.18 5.28
C PRO A 233 9.08 -1.74 6.47
N GLY A 234 7.89 -1.19 6.69
CA GLY A 234 6.97 -1.61 7.75
C GLY A 234 5.73 -0.73 7.79
N THR A 235 5.25 -0.40 8.98
CA THR A 235 4.19 0.60 9.18
C THR A 235 4.79 2.00 9.01
N THR A 236 4.88 2.46 7.75
CA THR A 236 5.69 3.62 7.36
C THR A 236 4.81 4.82 6.96
N SER A 237 5.12 5.99 7.51
CA SER A 237 4.63 7.32 7.09
C SER A 237 5.62 8.40 7.51
N SER A 238 5.44 9.65 7.10
CA SER A 238 6.44 10.73 7.19
C SER A 238 6.99 11.00 8.59
N HIS A 239 6.21 10.71 9.64
CA HIS A 239 6.61 10.96 11.03
C HIS A 239 7.84 10.14 11.50
N LEU A 240 8.18 9.06 10.78
CA LEU A 240 9.33 8.20 11.09
C LEU A 240 10.58 8.57 10.30
N PHE A 241 10.47 9.36 9.25
CA PHE A 241 11.54 9.54 8.26
C PHE A 241 12.79 10.20 8.84
N GLU A 242 12.64 11.15 9.76
CA GLU A 242 13.79 11.81 10.37
C GLU A 242 14.64 10.83 11.20
N GLU A 243 13.99 10.00 12.01
CA GLU A 243 14.67 8.97 12.81
C GLU A 243 15.32 7.92 11.91
N MET A 244 14.60 7.43 10.90
CA MET A 244 15.09 6.44 9.96
C MET A 244 16.30 6.95 9.16
N GLY A 245 16.24 8.18 8.64
CA GLY A 245 17.36 8.79 7.92
C GLY A 245 18.61 8.97 8.80
N LYS A 246 18.44 9.45 10.05
CA LYS A 246 19.54 9.54 11.01
C LYS A 246 20.18 8.20 11.35
N SER A 247 19.42 7.11 11.25
CA SER A 247 19.93 5.73 11.45
C SER A 247 20.57 5.13 10.20
N GLY A 248 20.59 5.88 9.08
CA GLY A 248 21.21 5.45 7.83
C GLY A 248 20.32 4.58 6.93
N VAL A 249 19.01 4.62 7.10
CA VAL A 249 18.05 4.09 6.12
C VAL A 249 18.08 4.96 4.89
N THR A 250 18.06 4.36 3.70
CA THR A 250 18.15 5.07 2.42
C THR A 250 16.91 4.92 1.54
N GLN A 251 16.00 4.01 1.90
CA GLN A 251 14.78 3.73 1.12
C GLN A 251 13.59 3.50 2.04
N VAL A 252 12.46 4.14 1.74
CA VAL A 252 11.18 3.99 2.46
C VAL A 252 10.05 3.63 1.51
N GLU A 253 9.12 2.79 1.97
CA GLU A 253 8.08 2.16 1.14
C GLU A 253 6.67 2.33 1.74
N PRO A 254 6.15 3.57 1.84
CA PRO A 254 4.83 3.78 2.39
C PRO A 254 3.74 3.24 1.45
N GLY A 255 2.78 2.51 2.02
CA GLY A 255 1.55 2.10 1.35
C GLY A 255 0.35 2.86 1.92
N HIS A 256 -0.09 2.47 3.11
CA HIS A 256 -1.19 3.13 3.82
C HIS A 256 -0.90 4.58 4.24
N GLY A 257 0.37 4.99 4.25
CA GLY A 257 0.73 6.40 4.43
C GLY A 257 0.15 7.29 3.34
N MET A 258 0.16 6.84 2.07
CA MET A 258 -0.41 7.61 0.95
C MET A 258 -1.91 7.90 1.11
N THR A 259 -2.64 6.98 1.72
CA THR A 259 -4.10 7.10 1.92
C THR A 259 -4.50 7.57 3.32
N GLY A 260 -3.52 7.89 4.19
CA GLY A 260 -3.78 8.30 5.56
C GLY A 260 -4.50 7.22 6.38
N THR A 261 -4.15 5.94 6.16
CA THR A 261 -4.84 4.80 6.77
C THR A 261 -3.90 3.84 7.52
N THR A 262 -2.74 4.30 8.00
CA THR A 262 -1.95 3.53 8.96
C THR A 262 -2.69 3.47 10.31
N PRO A 263 -2.38 2.52 11.21
CA PRO A 263 -3.01 2.47 12.53
C PRO A 263 -2.92 3.78 13.31
N VAL A 264 -1.82 4.51 13.22
CA VAL A 264 -1.64 5.80 13.92
C VAL A 264 -2.61 6.86 13.38
N HIS A 265 -2.90 6.87 12.07
CA HIS A 265 -3.89 7.78 11.47
C HIS A 265 -5.31 7.55 11.98
N ALA A 266 -5.65 6.34 12.41
CA ALA A 266 -6.94 6.05 12.99
C ALA A 266 -7.12 6.66 14.40
N LEU A 267 -6.01 6.86 15.11
CA LEU A 267 -6.00 7.28 16.51
C LEU A 267 -5.80 8.80 16.65
N ARG A 268 -4.92 9.39 15.85
CA ARG A 268 -4.55 10.79 15.97
C ARG A 268 -4.36 11.45 14.59
N ASP A 269 -4.36 12.78 14.59
CA ASP A 269 -4.13 13.55 13.38
C ASP A 269 -2.64 13.52 13.04
N MET A 270 -2.36 13.00 11.85
CA MET A 270 -1.03 12.94 11.26
C MET A 270 -0.94 13.99 10.14
N ALA A 271 0.27 14.19 9.59
CA ALA A 271 0.45 15.12 8.49
C ALA A 271 -0.35 14.69 7.25
N GLU A 272 -0.30 13.41 6.92
CA GLU A 272 -1.08 12.83 5.83
C GLU A 272 -2.57 12.79 6.18
N LYS A 273 -3.42 13.04 5.19
CA LYS A 273 -4.88 13.08 5.34
C LYS A 273 -5.53 11.79 4.82
N PRO A 274 -6.68 11.36 5.36
CA PRO A 274 -7.46 10.27 4.79
C PRO A 274 -7.86 10.56 3.33
N ALA A 275 -7.60 9.60 2.43
CA ALA A 275 -7.76 9.78 0.98
C ALA A 275 -8.41 8.58 0.27
N MET A 276 -9.05 7.67 1.00
CA MET A 276 -9.74 6.52 0.45
C MET A 276 -10.95 6.14 1.29
N VAL A 277 -12.06 5.82 0.62
CA VAL A 277 -13.27 5.22 1.19
C VAL A 277 -13.70 4.01 0.37
N TYR A 278 -14.46 3.09 0.98
CA TYR A 278 -15.16 2.04 0.27
C TYR A 278 -16.64 2.38 0.15
N VAL A 279 -17.18 2.27 -1.06
CA VAL A 279 -18.55 2.63 -1.41
C VAL A 279 -19.36 1.39 -1.71
N SER A 280 -20.57 1.35 -1.17
CA SER A 280 -21.57 0.34 -1.42
C SER A 280 -22.97 0.98 -1.49
N GLU A 281 -23.98 0.14 -1.60
CA GLU A 281 -25.40 0.51 -1.68
C GLU A 281 -26.24 -0.47 -0.89
N ILE A 282 -27.28 0.02 -0.21
CA ILE A 282 -28.29 -0.83 0.43
C ILE A 282 -29.13 -1.50 -0.66
N CYS A 283 -29.06 -2.82 -0.77
CA CYS A 283 -29.75 -3.57 -1.83
C CYS A 283 -31.07 -4.18 -1.40
N HIS A 284 -31.21 -4.66 -0.18
CA HIS A 284 -32.43 -5.30 0.31
C HIS A 284 -32.52 -5.34 1.84
N PHE A 285 -33.67 -5.74 2.32
CA PHE A 285 -33.94 -5.96 3.74
C PHE A 285 -34.40 -7.40 3.99
N TYR A 286 -34.02 -7.94 5.13
CA TYR A 286 -34.52 -9.22 5.63
C TYR A 286 -34.53 -9.23 7.16
N GLN A 287 -35.69 -9.52 7.79
CA GLN A 287 -35.83 -9.63 9.25
C GLN A 287 -35.14 -8.49 10.01
N ASN A 288 -35.55 -7.27 9.90
CA ASN A 288 -34.99 -6.13 10.61
C ASN A 288 -33.46 -5.90 10.36
N ARG A 289 -32.96 -6.31 9.19
CA ARG A 289 -31.58 -6.06 8.77
C ARG A 289 -31.54 -5.49 7.37
N ALA A 290 -30.65 -4.54 7.16
CA ALA A 290 -30.33 -4.02 5.83
C ALA A 290 -29.05 -4.68 5.33
N TYR A 291 -28.97 -4.94 4.03
CA TYR A 291 -27.86 -5.58 3.36
C TYR A 291 -27.27 -4.65 2.31
N ALA A 292 -25.96 -4.39 2.37
CA ALA A 292 -25.26 -3.61 1.38
C ALA A 292 -24.33 -4.53 0.55
N TYR A 293 -24.17 -4.24 -0.74
CA TYR A 293 -23.26 -4.99 -1.61
C TYR A 293 -21.84 -5.07 -1.04
N GLY A 294 -21.28 -6.25 -1.05
CA GLY A 294 -19.90 -6.52 -0.68
C GLY A 294 -18.99 -6.75 -1.90
N GLY A 295 -17.83 -7.33 -1.66
CA GLY A 295 -16.80 -7.63 -2.66
C GLY A 295 -15.50 -6.88 -2.39
N GLY A 296 -15.53 -5.84 -1.58
CA GLY A 296 -14.39 -5.07 -1.14
C GLY A 296 -14.27 -4.96 0.39
N MET A 297 -15.00 -5.76 1.14
CA MET A 297 -15.03 -5.67 2.60
C MET A 297 -13.87 -6.44 3.25
N TYR A 298 -12.65 -6.25 2.72
CA TYR A 298 -11.43 -6.76 3.33
C TYR A 298 -10.90 -5.74 4.35
N ILE A 299 -11.20 -5.98 5.62
CA ILE A 299 -10.66 -5.20 6.73
C ILE A 299 -9.29 -5.76 7.07
N ASP A 300 -8.24 -4.97 6.86
CA ASP A 300 -6.86 -5.43 7.09
C ASP A 300 -6.66 -5.86 8.55
N PRO A 301 -6.32 -7.14 8.82
CA PRO A 301 -6.29 -7.71 10.17
C PRO A 301 -5.07 -7.30 11.01
N VAL A 302 -4.15 -6.51 10.44
CA VAL A 302 -2.95 -6.03 11.15
C VAL A 302 -3.27 -4.94 12.18
N PHE A 303 -4.52 -4.55 12.29
CA PHE A 303 -5.02 -3.61 13.28
C PHE A 303 -5.92 -4.33 14.28
N PRO A 304 -5.93 -3.94 15.57
CA PRO A 304 -6.84 -4.53 16.55
C PRO A 304 -8.29 -4.54 16.05
N PRO A 305 -9.08 -5.56 16.41
CA PRO A 305 -10.49 -5.60 16.04
C PRO A 305 -11.22 -4.32 16.46
N TYR A 306 -11.96 -3.72 15.55
CA TYR A 306 -12.78 -2.54 15.80
C TYR A 306 -14.12 -2.66 15.08
N LYS A 307 -15.10 -1.94 15.60
CA LYS A 307 -16.43 -1.86 14.97
C LYS A 307 -16.33 -1.08 13.68
N VAL A 308 -16.72 -1.72 12.59
CA VAL A 308 -16.78 -1.07 11.28
C VAL A 308 -18.10 -0.31 11.18
N CYS A 309 -18.01 0.98 10.92
CA CYS A 309 -19.18 1.84 10.72
C CYS A 309 -19.18 2.42 9.30
N ALA A 310 -20.37 2.76 8.82
CA ALA A 310 -20.56 3.45 7.56
C ALA A 310 -21.51 4.64 7.72
N CYS A 311 -21.32 5.66 6.86
CA CYS A 311 -22.33 6.67 6.59
C CYS A 311 -23.34 6.10 5.59
N VAL A 312 -24.66 6.26 5.83
CA VAL A 312 -25.71 5.70 4.97
C VAL A 312 -26.74 6.76 4.65
N GLY A 313 -27.00 7.01 3.36
CA GLY A 313 -28.06 7.94 2.92
C GLY A 313 -27.99 8.26 1.44
N SER A 314 -29.04 8.87 0.92
CA SER A 314 -29.14 9.32 -0.48
C SER A 314 -28.70 10.77 -0.69
N ASP A 315 -28.53 11.51 0.39
CA ASP A 315 -28.03 12.89 0.42
C ASP A 315 -26.78 12.96 1.32
N PRO A 316 -25.78 13.79 1.00
CA PRO A 316 -24.54 13.89 1.79
C PRO A 316 -24.76 14.25 3.27
N ASP A 317 -25.68 15.15 3.57
CA ASP A 317 -25.92 15.57 4.95
C ASP A 317 -26.66 14.49 5.72
N GLU A 318 -27.65 13.84 5.10
CA GLU A 318 -28.33 12.65 5.63
C GLU A 318 -27.32 11.53 5.93
N ALA A 319 -26.45 11.21 4.98
CA ALA A 319 -25.45 10.16 5.13
C ALA A 319 -24.50 10.42 6.31
N LYS A 320 -23.98 11.64 6.44
CA LYS A 320 -23.09 12.01 7.56
C LYS A 320 -23.78 11.98 8.93
N GLN A 321 -25.11 12.16 8.98
CA GLN A 321 -25.91 12.07 10.20
C GLN A 321 -26.35 10.64 10.53
N THR A 322 -26.32 9.73 9.55
CA THR A 322 -26.73 8.32 9.70
C THR A 322 -25.49 7.43 9.70
N ILE A 323 -24.83 7.34 10.85
CA ILE A 323 -23.65 6.49 11.03
C ILE A 323 -24.09 5.20 11.70
N VAL A 324 -23.94 4.07 11.01
CA VAL A 324 -24.43 2.76 11.45
C VAL A 324 -23.29 1.73 11.46
N GLU A 325 -23.32 0.87 12.48
CA GLU A 325 -22.40 -0.27 12.58
C GLU A 325 -22.77 -1.34 11.56
N CYS A 326 -21.75 -1.91 10.90
CA CYS A 326 -21.88 -2.97 9.91
C CYS A 326 -21.15 -4.23 10.37
N ASP A 327 -21.88 -5.34 10.38
CA ASP A 327 -21.29 -6.67 10.54
C ASP A 327 -20.66 -7.10 9.22
N ILE A 328 -19.34 -7.31 9.23
CA ILE A 328 -18.61 -7.84 8.08
C ILE A 328 -18.62 -9.36 8.16
N PRO A 329 -19.08 -10.08 7.13
CA PRO A 329 -19.12 -11.52 7.13
C PRO A 329 -17.75 -12.16 7.35
N ASN A 330 -17.72 -13.28 8.04
CA ASN A 330 -16.53 -14.11 8.14
C ASN A 330 -16.05 -14.50 6.73
N PRO A 331 -14.74 -14.56 6.45
CA PRO A 331 -14.20 -14.96 5.14
C PRO A 331 -14.76 -16.27 4.61
N ALA A 332 -15.16 -17.22 5.47
CA ALA A 332 -15.80 -18.48 5.08
C ALA A 332 -17.18 -18.29 4.40
N ALA A 333 -17.87 -17.18 4.66
CA ALA A 333 -19.17 -16.85 4.06
C ALA A 333 -19.04 -16.05 2.76
N ILE A 334 -17.84 -15.66 2.38
CA ILE A 334 -17.56 -14.71 1.30
C ILE A 334 -18.31 -13.38 1.54
N ASP A 335 -17.69 -12.25 1.29
CA ASP A 335 -18.26 -10.92 1.52
C ASP A 335 -19.24 -10.51 0.40
N TYR A 336 -20.32 -11.25 0.16
CA TYR A 336 -21.34 -10.81 -0.80
C TYR A 336 -22.09 -9.58 -0.30
N TYR A 337 -22.31 -9.49 1.02
CA TYR A 337 -23.04 -8.41 1.65
C TYR A 337 -22.45 -8.04 3.00
N GLY A 338 -22.41 -6.73 3.32
CA GLY A 338 -22.33 -6.23 4.68
C GLY A 338 -23.71 -6.17 5.29
N ILE A 339 -23.82 -6.35 6.60
CA ILE A 339 -25.09 -6.48 7.31
C ILE A 339 -25.22 -5.35 8.31
N PHE A 340 -26.27 -4.55 8.18
CA PHE A 340 -26.65 -3.50 9.13
C PHE A 340 -27.83 -3.93 9.98
N HIS A 341 -27.81 -3.61 11.25
CA HIS A 341 -28.96 -3.75 12.10
C HIS A 341 -30.00 -2.67 11.76
N GLU A 342 -31.28 -2.94 12.06
CA GLU A 342 -32.38 -2.07 11.69
C GLU A 342 -32.14 -0.61 12.15
N ASP A 343 -32.19 0.30 11.17
CA ASP A 343 -32.34 1.73 11.40
C ASP A 343 -33.42 2.22 10.43
N VAL A 344 -34.49 2.80 10.96
CA VAL A 344 -35.64 3.26 10.17
C VAL A 344 -35.31 4.35 9.14
N ARG A 345 -34.11 4.95 9.23
CA ARG A 345 -33.63 5.96 8.29
C ARG A 345 -33.07 5.37 7.02
N ILE A 346 -32.65 4.09 7.04
CA ILE A 346 -32.00 3.42 5.92
C ILE A 346 -33.04 2.93 4.91
N LYS A 347 -32.79 3.12 3.62
CA LYS A 347 -33.64 2.70 2.50
C LYS A 347 -32.84 1.96 1.43
N THR A 348 -33.51 1.11 0.66
CA THR A 348 -32.93 0.52 -0.56
C THR A 348 -32.52 1.62 -1.52
N GLY A 349 -31.30 1.51 -2.09
CA GLY A 349 -30.70 2.52 -2.97
C GLY A 349 -29.86 3.58 -2.24
N ASP A 350 -29.86 3.61 -0.91
CA ASP A 350 -28.99 4.51 -0.16
C ASP A 350 -27.52 4.16 -0.38
N THR A 351 -26.71 5.19 -0.58
CA THR A 351 -25.26 5.07 -0.63
C THR A 351 -24.73 4.70 0.74
N VAL A 352 -23.77 3.77 0.78
CA VAL A 352 -23.04 3.36 1.98
C VAL A 352 -21.58 3.72 1.82
N VAL A 353 -21.03 4.55 2.73
CA VAL A 353 -19.63 4.99 2.69
C VAL A 353 -18.89 4.50 3.92
N PHE A 354 -17.94 3.61 3.72
CA PHE A 354 -17.11 3.05 4.79
C PHE A 354 -15.72 3.72 4.83
N GLY A 355 -15.20 3.85 6.06
CA GLY A 355 -13.81 4.17 6.30
C GLY A 355 -13.14 3.06 7.11
N PHE A 356 -12.21 2.32 6.48
CA PHE A 356 -11.38 1.31 7.12
C PHE A 356 -10.03 1.16 6.44
N ARG A 357 -9.11 0.47 7.08
CA ARG A 357 -7.83 0.09 6.47
C ARG A 357 -8.05 -1.08 5.53
N ALA A 358 -7.72 -0.91 4.26
CA ALA A 358 -8.04 -1.86 3.21
C ALA A 358 -6.82 -2.25 2.36
N GLN A 359 -6.95 -3.37 1.66
CA GLN A 359 -6.02 -3.84 0.64
C GLN A 359 -6.82 -4.13 -0.64
N ALA A 360 -7.01 -3.13 -1.50
CA ALA A 360 -7.90 -3.26 -2.66
C ALA A 360 -7.54 -4.46 -3.56
N PHE A 361 -6.26 -4.73 -3.75
CA PHE A 361 -5.76 -5.78 -4.67
C PHE A 361 -6.21 -7.22 -4.34
N VAL A 362 -6.62 -7.51 -3.10
CA VAL A 362 -7.12 -8.86 -2.71
C VAL A 362 -8.63 -8.99 -2.83
N THR A 363 -9.31 -7.97 -3.35
CA THR A 363 -10.77 -7.87 -3.41
C THR A 363 -11.32 -7.98 -4.82
N ARG A 364 -12.64 -8.04 -4.94
CA ARG A 364 -13.38 -7.93 -6.21
C ARG A 364 -13.92 -6.52 -6.46
N ALA A 365 -13.55 -5.55 -5.64
CA ALA A 365 -14.05 -4.19 -5.75
C ALA A 365 -13.46 -3.46 -6.96
N TYR A 366 -14.21 -2.50 -7.47
CA TYR A 366 -13.66 -1.51 -8.38
C TYR A 366 -12.74 -0.54 -7.63
N VAL A 367 -11.91 0.18 -8.38
CA VAL A 367 -11.09 1.29 -7.88
C VAL A 367 -11.34 2.51 -8.75
N VAL A 368 -11.76 3.59 -8.13
CA VAL A 368 -12.22 4.80 -8.82
C VAL A 368 -11.43 6.01 -8.33
N PRO A 369 -10.40 6.47 -9.06
CA PRO A 369 -9.75 7.73 -8.75
C PRO A 369 -10.66 8.91 -9.11
N VAL A 370 -10.77 9.85 -8.19
CA VAL A 370 -11.57 11.08 -8.35
C VAL A 370 -10.69 12.27 -8.03
N SER A 371 -10.61 13.22 -8.94
CA SER A 371 -9.97 14.53 -8.75
C SER A 371 -11.00 15.62 -8.42
N GLY A 372 -10.55 16.78 -7.95
CA GLY A 372 -11.41 17.96 -7.73
C GLY A 372 -12.35 17.90 -6.53
N ILE A 373 -12.17 16.94 -5.62
CA ILE A 373 -13.03 16.77 -4.42
C ILE A 373 -12.97 18.03 -3.55
N ALA A 374 -11.79 18.46 -3.17
CA ALA A 374 -11.62 19.63 -2.29
C ALA A 374 -12.11 20.94 -2.91
N SER A 375 -12.16 21.04 -4.24
CA SER A 375 -12.70 22.20 -4.96
C SER A 375 -14.22 22.16 -5.13
N GLY A 376 -14.90 21.10 -4.69
CA GLY A 376 -16.33 20.88 -4.88
C GLY A 376 -16.73 20.55 -6.33
N LYS A 377 -15.78 20.18 -7.17
CA LYS A 377 -15.98 19.79 -8.57
C LYS A 377 -15.38 18.42 -8.85
N PRO A 378 -15.93 17.36 -8.22
CA PRO A 378 -15.39 16.03 -8.37
C PRO A 378 -15.50 15.54 -9.82
N HIS A 379 -14.40 14.97 -10.33
CA HIS A 379 -14.29 14.36 -11.63
C HIS A 379 -13.79 12.92 -11.52
N VAL A 380 -14.54 11.98 -12.11
CA VAL A 380 -14.17 10.55 -12.15
C VAL A 380 -13.17 10.32 -13.28
N GLU A 381 -11.94 9.97 -12.93
CA GLU A 381 -10.84 9.72 -13.89
C GLU A 381 -11.00 8.38 -14.64
N GLY A 382 -11.86 7.52 -14.12
CA GLY A 382 -12.21 6.23 -14.69
C GLY A 382 -12.56 5.21 -13.63
N VAL A 383 -13.09 4.06 -14.07
CA VAL A 383 -13.40 2.92 -13.21
C VAL A 383 -12.49 1.75 -13.60
N PHE A 384 -11.77 1.21 -12.63
CA PHE A 384 -10.79 0.16 -12.81
C PHE A 384 -11.15 -1.05 -11.95
N ASP A 385 -10.68 -2.24 -12.31
CA ASP A 385 -10.73 -3.38 -11.40
C ASP A 385 -9.63 -3.29 -10.31
N SER A 386 -9.66 -4.20 -9.35
CA SER A 386 -8.70 -4.23 -8.24
C SER A 386 -7.26 -4.57 -8.67
N ASP A 387 -7.06 -4.98 -9.92
CA ASP A 387 -5.76 -5.23 -10.55
C ASP A 387 -5.28 -4.05 -11.42
N GLY A 388 -6.03 -2.95 -11.48
CA GLY A 388 -5.66 -1.73 -12.19
C GLY A 388 -6.00 -1.73 -13.68
N LYS A 389 -6.82 -2.66 -14.17
CA LYS A 389 -7.31 -2.63 -15.55
C LYS A 389 -8.53 -1.73 -15.66
N LYS A 390 -8.54 -0.86 -16.66
CA LYS A 390 -9.71 -0.03 -16.94
C LYS A 390 -10.89 -0.92 -17.35
N THR A 391 -12.03 -0.70 -16.71
CA THR A 391 -13.28 -1.39 -17.03
C THR A 391 -14.09 -0.62 -18.07
N GLY A 392 -15.11 -1.28 -18.65
CA GLY A 392 -16.08 -0.58 -19.51
C GLY A 392 -17.25 0.03 -18.75
N TRP A 393 -17.18 0.21 -17.43
CA TRP A 393 -18.27 0.75 -16.63
C TRP A 393 -18.50 2.27 -16.89
N PRO A 394 -19.75 2.77 -16.96
CA PRO A 394 -20.95 1.98 -17.14
C PRO A 394 -21.02 1.46 -18.58
N SER A 395 -20.83 0.16 -18.76
CA SER A 395 -21.06 -0.45 -20.06
C SER A 395 -22.57 -0.70 -20.24
N CYS A 396 -23.14 -0.18 -21.28
CA CYS A 396 -24.47 -0.55 -21.76
C CYS A 396 -24.44 -1.89 -22.47
#